data_05ce5e083cc86c9f5da6b1e1a305b353
#
_entry.id   05ce5e083cc86c9f5da6b1e1a305b353
#
_cell.length_a   1.000
_cell.length_b   1.000
_cell.length_c   1.000
_cell.angle_alpha   90.00
_cell.angle_beta   90.00
_cell.angle_gamma   90.00
#
_symmetry.space_group_name_H-M   'P 1'
#
loop_
_entity.id
_entity.type
_entity.pdbx_description
1 polymer ?
#
loop_
_entity_poly.entity_id
_entity_poly.type
_entity_poly.pdbx_seq_one_letter_code
_entity_poly.pdbx_strand_id
1 'polypeptide(L)'
;NWAVESFMDEAAQAAGKDPLAFRLALLDAAGRNAGSAPNAVGGAKRQAAVLARLAKKVGWGGALPKNTGLGLATTFGQERDMPTWVACAARVNVDPATGAVKVEKLTLVVDAGTIVSPDGALAQMEGAALWGMSLALFEGTQFSGGQVQDTNLDSYTPLRMADVPDIEVEFVESTEAP
;
A
#
# COMPACT_ATOMS: atom_id res chain seq x y z
N ASN A 1 -1.36 8.19 5.00
CA ASN A 1 -0.35 7.54 4.13
C ASN A 1 -0.49 7.93 2.66
N TRP A 2 -1.72 8.01 2.09
CA TRP A 2 -1.95 8.37 0.69
C TRP A 2 -1.17 9.62 0.25
N ALA A 3 -1.34 10.74 0.92
CA ALA A 3 -0.65 12.00 0.57
C ALA A 3 0.88 11.88 0.64
N VAL A 4 1.41 11.13 1.63
CA VAL A 4 2.86 10.93 1.78
C VAL A 4 3.42 10.09 0.64
N GLU A 5 2.78 8.98 0.32
CA GLU A 5 3.28 8.07 -0.72
C GLU A 5 3.13 8.63 -2.14
N SER A 6 2.04 9.39 -2.40
CA SER A 6 1.90 10.15 -3.65
C SER A 6 2.98 11.22 -3.78
N PHE A 7 3.27 11.95 -2.71
CA PHE A 7 4.35 12.93 -2.68
C PHE A 7 5.72 12.29 -2.92
N MET A 8 5.96 11.07 -2.38
CA MET A 8 7.21 10.34 -2.63
C MET A 8 7.39 9.99 -4.11
N ASP A 9 6.31 9.67 -4.82
CA ASP A 9 6.37 9.42 -6.27
C ASP A 9 6.67 10.70 -7.04
N GLU A 10 6.02 11.82 -6.70
CA GLU A 10 6.29 13.12 -7.31
C GLU A 10 7.73 13.57 -7.05
N ALA A 11 8.23 13.40 -5.82
CA ALA A 11 9.61 13.72 -5.46
C ALA A 11 10.63 12.86 -6.19
N ALA A 12 10.36 11.56 -6.34
CA ALA A 12 11.21 10.66 -7.13
C ALA A 12 11.26 11.08 -8.59
N GLN A 13 10.12 11.40 -9.19
CA GLN A 13 10.02 11.89 -10.56
C GLN A 13 10.78 13.21 -10.73
N ALA A 14 10.59 14.17 -9.84
CA ALA A 14 11.29 15.45 -9.87
C ALA A 14 12.82 15.29 -9.74
N ALA A 15 13.27 14.27 -8.98
CA ALA A 15 14.67 13.92 -8.84
C ALA A 15 15.22 13.06 -9.98
N GLY A 16 14.40 12.70 -10.97
CA GLY A 16 14.78 11.79 -12.07
C GLY A 16 15.16 10.39 -11.59
N LYS A 17 14.56 9.92 -10.49
CA LYS A 17 14.87 8.63 -9.87
C LYS A 17 13.69 7.66 -9.97
N ASP A 18 14.03 6.38 -10.01
CA ASP A 18 13.05 5.32 -9.86
C ASP A 18 12.37 5.41 -8.48
N PRO A 19 11.04 5.29 -8.39
CA PRO A 19 10.31 5.42 -7.12
C PRO A 19 10.73 4.44 -6.03
N LEU A 20 11.09 3.21 -6.40
CA LEU A 20 11.62 2.21 -5.46
C LEU A 20 13.01 2.61 -4.96
N ALA A 21 13.93 2.93 -5.89
CA ALA A 21 15.29 3.32 -5.54
C ALA A 21 15.31 4.59 -4.69
N PHE A 22 14.42 5.54 -4.96
CA PHE A 22 14.28 6.76 -4.16
C PHE A 22 13.88 6.45 -2.72
N ARG A 23 12.86 5.62 -2.50
CA ARG A 23 12.41 5.20 -1.17
C ARG A 23 13.47 4.42 -0.41
N LEU A 24 14.11 3.46 -1.07
CA LEU A 24 15.18 2.66 -0.43
C LEU A 24 16.34 3.52 0.01
N ALA A 25 16.72 4.53 -0.78
CA ALA A 25 17.80 5.46 -0.39
C ALA A 25 17.44 6.30 0.84
N LEU A 26 16.18 6.67 1.01
CA LEU A 26 15.70 7.38 2.21
C LEU A 26 15.66 6.48 3.44
N LEU A 27 15.35 5.20 3.25
CA LEU A 27 15.26 4.21 4.33
C LEU A 27 16.63 3.66 4.76
N ASP A 28 17.66 3.86 3.95
CA ASP A 28 19.07 3.46 4.26
C ASP A 28 19.81 4.48 5.12
N ALA A 29 19.15 5.51 5.60
CA ALA A 29 19.77 6.55 6.43
C ALA A 29 20.27 5.96 7.75
N ALA A 30 21.58 5.81 7.90
CA ALA A 30 22.23 5.31 9.11
C ALA A 30 21.80 6.09 10.37
N GLY A 31 21.45 5.38 11.43
CA GLY A 31 21.10 5.95 12.72
C GLY A 31 19.66 6.44 12.86
N ARG A 32 18.82 6.27 11.84
CA ARG A 32 17.39 6.63 11.87
C ARG A 32 16.45 5.45 12.01
N ASN A 33 16.93 4.31 12.40
CA ASN A 33 16.05 3.26 12.86
C ASN A 33 15.38 3.75 14.12
N ALA A 34 14.10 3.91 14.01
CA ALA A 34 13.32 4.24 15.15
C ALA A 34 13.58 3.21 16.23
N GLY A 35 14.12 3.65 17.25
CA GLY A 35 14.26 3.20 18.56
C GLY A 35 13.94 1.77 18.95
N SER A 36 13.91 1.60 20.23
CA SER A 36 13.42 0.40 20.89
C SER A 36 12.00 0.65 21.37
N ALA A 37 11.20 -0.42 21.44
CA ALA A 37 9.91 -0.38 22.13
C ALA A 37 10.00 0.35 23.49
N PRO A 38 8.95 1.01 23.95
CA PRO A 38 7.61 1.07 23.37
C PRO A 38 7.40 2.17 22.30
N ASN A 39 8.42 2.98 22.02
CA ASN A 39 8.29 4.15 21.15
C ASN A 39 8.97 3.97 19.80
N ALA A 40 9.24 2.74 19.42
CA ALA A 40 9.78 2.41 18.10
C ALA A 40 8.72 2.66 17.04
N VAL A 41 8.79 3.80 16.41
CA VAL A 41 7.94 4.17 15.29
C VAL A 41 8.58 3.64 14.03
N GLY A 42 8.26 2.41 13.66
CA GLY A 42 8.77 1.78 12.46
C GLY A 42 10.30 1.65 12.38
N GLY A 43 10.81 0.52 12.06
CA GLY A 43 12.22 0.36 11.74
C GLY A 43 12.46 0.60 10.26
N ALA A 44 13.29 1.57 9.88
CA ALA A 44 13.62 1.83 8.48
C ALA A 44 14.11 0.56 7.77
N LYS A 45 14.85 -0.29 8.45
CA LYS A 45 15.34 -1.56 7.90
C LYS A 45 14.21 -2.55 7.59
N ARG A 46 13.24 -2.69 8.48
CA ARG A 46 12.11 -3.60 8.26
C ARG A 46 11.21 -3.06 7.14
N GLN A 47 11.00 -1.75 7.09
CA GLN A 47 10.25 -1.12 5.99
C GLN A 47 10.97 -1.28 4.65
N ALA A 48 12.28 -1.07 4.60
CA ALA A 48 13.08 -1.31 3.41
C ALA A 48 13.04 -2.79 2.97
N ALA A 49 13.05 -3.73 3.93
CA ALA A 49 13.00 -5.15 3.66
C ALA A 49 11.68 -5.58 3.01
N VAL A 50 10.52 -5.15 3.55
CA VAL A 50 9.22 -5.47 2.93
C VAL A 50 9.10 -4.84 1.55
N LEU A 51 9.60 -3.63 1.35
CA LEU A 51 9.58 -2.94 0.07
C LEU A 51 10.45 -3.63 -0.98
N ALA A 52 11.68 -4.01 -0.62
CA ALA A 52 12.59 -4.74 -1.51
C ALA A 52 12.04 -6.13 -1.88
N ARG A 53 11.44 -6.83 -0.91
CA ARG A 53 10.81 -8.14 -1.12
C ARG A 53 9.61 -8.03 -2.04
N LEU A 54 8.76 -7.02 -1.86
CA LEU A 54 7.65 -6.71 -2.75
C LEU A 54 8.13 -6.46 -4.18
N ALA A 55 9.11 -5.58 -4.35
CA ALA A 55 9.65 -5.23 -5.66
C ALA A 55 10.18 -6.46 -6.42
N LYS A 56 10.89 -7.35 -5.74
CA LYS A 56 11.34 -8.63 -6.30
C LYS A 56 10.15 -9.50 -6.71
N LYS A 57 9.14 -9.61 -5.84
CA LYS A 57 7.95 -10.46 -6.03
C LYS A 57 7.13 -10.03 -7.25
N VAL A 58 6.96 -8.74 -7.46
CA VAL A 58 6.18 -8.19 -8.59
C VAL A 58 7.01 -7.97 -9.86
N GLY A 59 8.32 -8.24 -9.82
CA GLY A 59 9.22 -8.00 -10.95
C GLY A 59 9.34 -6.53 -11.31
N TRP A 60 9.55 -5.65 -10.30
CA TRP A 60 9.67 -4.20 -10.49
C TRP A 60 10.72 -3.86 -11.57
N GLY A 61 10.39 -2.92 -12.44
CA GLY A 61 11.24 -2.54 -13.57
C GLY A 61 11.16 -3.47 -14.78
N GLY A 62 10.41 -4.57 -14.69
CA GLY A 62 10.16 -5.48 -15.80
C GLY A 62 9.21 -4.89 -16.85
N ALA A 63 9.16 -5.51 -18.03
CA ALA A 63 8.22 -5.12 -19.08
C ALA A 63 6.77 -5.44 -18.65
N LEU A 64 5.88 -4.48 -18.87
CA LEU A 64 4.46 -4.63 -18.61
C LEU A 64 3.66 -4.70 -19.91
N PRO A 65 2.47 -5.33 -19.91
CA PRO A 65 1.57 -5.28 -21.04
C PRO A 65 1.20 -3.84 -21.43
N LYS A 66 0.74 -3.66 -22.66
CA LYS A 66 0.28 -2.35 -23.12
C LYS A 66 -0.84 -1.81 -22.21
N ASN A 67 -0.82 -0.51 -21.95
CA ASN A 67 -1.76 0.20 -21.11
C ASN A 67 -1.79 -0.28 -19.64
N THR A 68 -0.75 -1.00 -19.21
CA THR A 68 -0.63 -1.48 -17.83
C THR A 68 0.45 -0.69 -17.10
N GLY A 69 0.18 -0.32 -15.87
CA GLY A 69 1.11 0.31 -14.94
C GLY A 69 1.28 -0.51 -13.67
N LEU A 70 2.41 -0.32 -13.01
CA LEU A 70 2.70 -0.89 -11.70
C LEU A 70 3.16 0.23 -10.78
N GLY A 71 2.41 0.46 -9.71
CA GLY A 71 2.74 1.40 -8.64
C GLY A 71 3.10 0.66 -7.36
N LEU A 72 3.87 1.29 -6.49
CA LEU A 72 4.19 0.77 -5.17
C LEU A 72 4.07 1.84 -4.09
N ALA A 73 3.73 1.40 -2.89
CA ALA A 73 3.68 2.22 -1.70
C ALA A 73 4.12 1.40 -0.49
N THR A 74 4.57 2.06 0.56
CA THR A 74 4.94 1.42 1.80
C THR A 74 4.48 2.24 3.00
N THR A 75 4.15 1.56 4.08
CA THR A 75 3.73 2.21 5.30
C THR A 75 4.12 1.38 6.51
N PHE A 76 4.07 1.99 7.67
CA PHE A 76 4.10 1.29 8.93
C PHE A 76 2.99 1.82 9.84
N GLY A 77 2.58 1.00 10.75
CA GLY A 77 1.71 1.36 11.85
C GLY A 77 2.23 0.77 13.14
N GLN A 78 1.92 1.42 14.23
CA GLN A 78 2.20 0.88 15.55
C GLN A 78 1.04 1.23 16.46
N GLU A 79 0.46 0.21 17.05
CA GLU A 79 -0.48 0.36 18.15
C GLU A 79 0.14 -0.30 19.36
N ARG A 80 0.35 0.49 20.43
CA ARG A 80 1.10 0.06 21.63
C ARG A 80 2.51 -0.39 21.26
N ASP A 81 2.84 -1.65 21.50
CA ASP A 81 4.15 -2.26 21.21
C ASP A 81 4.07 -3.25 20.04
N MET A 82 3.06 -3.13 19.18
CA MET A 82 2.80 -4.02 18.05
C MET A 82 3.02 -3.30 16.72
N PRO A 83 4.28 -3.16 16.26
CA PRO A 83 4.57 -2.49 15.00
C PRO A 83 4.33 -3.43 13.81
N THR A 84 3.78 -2.87 12.73
CA THR A 84 3.56 -3.57 11.47
C THR A 84 4.10 -2.76 10.32
N TRP A 85 4.84 -3.38 9.42
CA TRP A 85 5.34 -2.79 8.19
C TRP A 85 4.70 -3.45 6.99
N VAL A 86 4.22 -2.65 6.07
CA VAL A 86 3.53 -3.12 4.86
C VAL A 86 4.10 -2.43 3.63
N ALA A 87 4.32 -3.22 2.59
CA ALA A 87 4.52 -2.70 1.25
C ALA A 87 3.43 -3.29 0.35
N CYS A 88 2.85 -2.45 -0.51
CA CYS A 88 1.81 -2.84 -1.46
C CYS A 88 2.21 -2.42 -2.87
N ALA A 89 1.98 -3.30 -3.84
CA ALA A 89 2.04 -2.97 -5.26
C ALA A 89 0.67 -3.15 -5.90
N ALA A 90 0.28 -2.20 -6.72
CA ALA A 90 -0.93 -2.25 -7.52
C ALA A 90 -0.58 -2.34 -9.01
N ARG A 91 -1.02 -3.41 -9.67
CA ARG A 91 -1.01 -3.50 -11.12
C ARG A 91 -2.34 -3.02 -11.66
N VAL A 92 -2.29 -2.01 -12.50
CA VAL A 92 -3.47 -1.35 -13.05
C VAL A 92 -3.44 -1.37 -14.57
N ASN A 93 -4.61 -1.50 -15.18
CA ASN A 93 -4.80 -1.29 -16.62
C ASN A 93 -5.63 -0.03 -16.83
N VAL A 94 -5.25 0.78 -17.79
CA VAL A 94 -5.94 2.03 -18.14
C VAL A 94 -6.48 1.92 -19.56
N ASP A 95 -7.78 2.10 -19.73
CA ASP A 95 -8.38 2.23 -21.05
C ASP A 95 -8.00 3.60 -21.65
N PRO A 96 -7.21 3.65 -22.74
CA PRO A 96 -6.75 4.91 -23.30
C PRO A 96 -7.88 5.73 -23.96
N ALA A 97 -9.02 5.12 -24.27
CA ALA A 97 -10.14 5.81 -24.89
C ALA A 97 -11.00 6.52 -23.86
N THR A 98 -11.18 5.95 -22.68
CA THR A 98 -12.09 6.45 -21.65
C THR A 98 -11.36 6.99 -20.43
N GLY A 99 -10.08 6.64 -20.23
CA GLY A 99 -9.32 6.92 -19.02
C GLY A 99 -9.72 6.04 -17.82
N ALA A 100 -10.61 5.05 -18.03
CA ALA A 100 -11.02 4.16 -16.96
C ALA A 100 -9.86 3.33 -16.43
N VAL A 101 -9.72 3.29 -15.11
CA VAL A 101 -8.68 2.54 -14.41
C VAL A 101 -9.28 1.26 -13.85
N LYS A 102 -8.65 0.13 -14.16
CA LYS A 102 -8.98 -1.17 -13.57
C LYS A 102 -7.78 -1.69 -12.79
N VAL A 103 -7.96 -1.96 -11.51
CA VAL A 103 -6.97 -2.69 -10.72
C VAL A 103 -7.06 -4.16 -11.09
N GLU A 104 -5.95 -4.72 -11.58
CA GLU A 104 -5.87 -6.12 -11.95
C GLU A 104 -5.39 -6.99 -10.80
N LYS A 105 -4.40 -6.46 -10.04
CA LYS A 105 -3.79 -7.19 -8.93
C LYS A 105 -3.27 -6.24 -7.86
N LEU A 106 -3.50 -6.61 -6.60
CA LEU A 106 -2.82 -6.06 -5.43
C LEU A 106 -1.88 -7.14 -4.86
N THR A 107 -0.63 -6.78 -4.64
CA THR A 107 0.35 -7.66 -4.00
C THR A 107 0.87 -6.97 -2.75
N LEU A 108 0.78 -7.64 -1.61
CA LEU A 108 1.21 -7.10 -0.32
C LEU A 108 2.33 -7.96 0.27
N VAL A 109 3.31 -7.32 0.88
CA VAL A 109 4.30 -7.96 1.76
C VAL A 109 4.19 -7.31 3.13
N VAL A 110 4.01 -8.12 4.16
CA VAL A 110 3.68 -7.68 5.51
C VAL A 110 4.67 -8.27 6.51
N ASP A 111 5.24 -7.43 7.34
CA ASP A 111 6.03 -7.82 8.50
C ASP A 111 5.30 -7.34 9.77
N ALA A 112 4.63 -8.26 10.43
CA ALA A 112 3.87 -8.02 11.65
C ALA A 112 4.37 -8.88 12.84
N GLY A 113 5.63 -9.28 12.80
CA GLY A 113 6.15 -10.22 13.80
C GLY A 113 5.60 -11.64 13.61
N THR A 114 5.46 -12.36 14.69
CA THR A 114 4.92 -13.72 14.70
C THR A 114 3.43 -13.73 14.36
N ILE A 115 3.05 -14.42 13.31
CA ILE A 115 1.65 -14.58 12.91
C ILE A 115 1.02 -15.74 13.69
N VAL A 116 0.18 -15.41 14.66
CA VAL A 116 -0.48 -16.40 15.54
C VAL A 116 -1.66 -17.07 14.84
N SER A 117 -2.40 -16.34 14.02
CA SER A 117 -3.56 -16.83 13.27
C SER A 117 -3.40 -16.47 11.78
N PRO A 118 -2.80 -17.36 10.95
CA PRO A 118 -2.54 -17.05 9.55
C PRO A 118 -3.81 -16.69 8.75
N ASP A 119 -4.89 -17.45 8.90
CA ASP A 119 -6.14 -17.20 8.19
C ASP A 119 -6.78 -15.87 8.60
N GLY A 120 -6.75 -15.56 9.89
CA GLY A 120 -7.24 -14.29 10.42
C GLY A 120 -6.40 -13.10 9.92
N ALA A 121 -5.08 -13.26 9.92
CA ALA A 121 -4.17 -12.23 9.41
C ALA A 121 -4.37 -12.00 7.91
N LEU A 122 -4.53 -13.07 7.12
CA LEU A 122 -4.81 -12.98 5.70
C LEU A 122 -6.10 -12.22 5.43
N ALA A 123 -7.21 -12.63 6.05
CA ALA A 123 -8.51 -11.96 5.90
C ALA A 123 -8.45 -10.47 6.28
N GLN A 124 -7.68 -10.12 7.32
CA GLN A 124 -7.48 -8.74 7.73
C GLN A 124 -6.74 -7.93 6.67
N MET A 125 -5.69 -8.49 6.07
CA MET A 125 -4.91 -7.80 5.03
C MET A 125 -5.68 -7.65 3.73
N GLU A 126 -6.41 -8.68 3.30
CA GLU A 126 -7.29 -8.61 2.13
C GLU A 126 -8.38 -7.55 2.31
N GLY A 127 -9.06 -7.56 3.45
CA GLY A 127 -10.09 -6.58 3.78
C GLY A 127 -9.55 -5.15 3.82
N ALA A 128 -8.39 -4.93 4.42
CA ALA A 128 -7.74 -3.63 4.48
C ALA A 128 -7.31 -3.12 3.08
N ALA A 129 -6.79 -4.01 2.23
CA ALA A 129 -6.39 -3.67 0.86
C ALA A 129 -7.60 -3.26 0.01
N LEU A 130 -8.72 -4.00 0.12
CA LEU A 130 -9.97 -3.67 -0.58
C LEU A 130 -10.58 -2.37 -0.08
N TRP A 131 -10.56 -2.13 1.21
CA TRP A 131 -11.04 -0.85 1.76
C TRP A 131 -10.17 0.32 1.29
N GLY A 132 -8.84 0.19 1.32
CA GLY A 132 -7.94 1.19 0.78
C GLY A 132 -8.17 1.49 -0.70
N MET A 133 -8.40 0.45 -1.51
CA MET A 133 -8.74 0.59 -2.92
C MET A 133 -10.10 1.28 -3.12
N SER A 134 -11.10 0.93 -2.31
CA SER A 134 -12.42 1.57 -2.34
C SER A 134 -12.31 3.07 -2.08
N LEU A 135 -11.59 3.48 -1.05
CA LEU A 135 -11.33 4.88 -0.73
C LEU A 135 -10.56 5.63 -1.84
N ALA A 136 -9.66 4.92 -2.53
CA ALA A 136 -8.83 5.53 -3.58
C ALA A 136 -9.59 5.77 -4.90
N LEU A 137 -10.54 4.90 -5.26
CA LEU A 137 -11.13 4.87 -6.60
C LEU A 137 -12.64 5.14 -6.63
N PHE A 138 -13.37 4.85 -5.58
CA PHE A 138 -14.84 4.85 -5.59
C PHE A 138 -15.46 5.80 -4.57
N GLU A 139 -14.90 5.84 -3.36
CA GLU A 139 -15.52 6.58 -2.28
C GLU A 139 -15.11 8.05 -2.31
N GLY A 140 -16.10 8.92 -2.25
CA GLY A 140 -15.89 10.36 -2.19
C GLY A 140 -17.12 11.04 -1.66
N THR A 141 -16.93 12.05 -0.81
CA THR A 141 -18.01 12.86 -0.24
C THR A 141 -17.95 14.28 -0.78
N GLN A 142 -19.07 14.73 -1.31
CA GLN A 142 -19.23 16.09 -1.82
C GLN A 142 -19.87 17.00 -0.77
N PHE A 143 -19.37 18.22 -0.70
CA PHE A 143 -19.91 19.25 0.18
C PHE A 143 -20.41 20.45 -0.63
N SER A 144 -21.58 20.93 -0.30
CA SER A 144 -22.14 22.16 -0.87
C SER A 144 -22.88 22.95 0.21
N GLY A 145 -22.56 24.24 0.35
CA GLY A 145 -23.18 25.08 1.36
C GLY A 145 -22.97 24.61 2.81
N GLY A 146 -21.86 23.90 3.09
CA GLY A 146 -21.57 23.32 4.41
C GLY A 146 -22.34 22.01 4.72
N GLN A 147 -23.04 21.46 3.75
CA GLN A 147 -23.80 20.22 3.90
C GLN A 147 -23.22 19.10 3.03
N VAL A 148 -23.21 17.88 3.57
CA VAL A 148 -22.88 16.65 2.83
C VAL A 148 -23.96 16.40 1.76
N GLN A 149 -23.54 16.12 0.53
CA GLN A 149 -24.45 15.83 -0.57
C GLN A 149 -24.75 14.32 -0.68
N ASP A 150 -23.80 13.50 -0.32
CA ASP A 150 -23.91 12.04 -0.38
C ASP A 150 -24.54 11.53 0.93
N THR A 151 -25.87 11.51 0.94
CA THR A 151 -26.66 11.19 2.14
C THR A 151 -27.11 9.73 2.21
N ASN A 152 -26.86 8.95 1.14
CA ASN A 152 -27.29 7.55 1.07
C ASN A 152 -26.38 6.76 0.11
N LEU A 153 -26.47 5.42 0.15
CA LEU A 153 -25.70 4.49 -0.67
C LEU A 153 -26.07 4.48 -2.17
N ASP A 154 -27.01 5.27 -2.60
CA ASP A 154 -27.29 5.52 -4.00
C ASP A 154 -26.35 6.58 -4.61
N SER A 155 -25.84 7.49 -3.79
CA SER A 155 -24.86 8.51 -4.18
C SER A 155 -23.44 8.22 -3.64
N TYR A 156 -23.33 7.61 -2.47
CA TYR A 156 -22.06 7.13 -1.91
C TYR A 156 -21.86 5.66 -2.29
N THR A 157 -20.95 5.40 -3.22
CA THR A 157 -20.77 4.07 -3.81
C THR A 157 -19.40 3.47 -3.46
N PRO A 158 -19.33 2.57 -2.46
CA PRO A 158 -18.11 1.81 -2.19
C PRO A 158 -17.86 0.75 -3.28
N LEU A 159 -16.67 0.18 -3.25
CA LEU A 159 -16.26 -0.96 -4.08
C LEU A 159 -17.29 -2.08 -4.05
N ARG A 160 -17.54 -2.68 -5.22
CA ARG A 160 -18.45 -3.82 -5.38
C ARG A 160 -17.67 -5.10 -5.66
N MET A 161 -18.30 -6.25 -5.45
CA MET A 161 -17.69 -7.56 -5.70
C MET A 161 -17.14 -7.72 -7.13
N ALA A 162 -17.75 -7.06 -8.11
CA ALA A 162 -17.28 -7.09 -9.49
C ALA A 162 -15.97 -6.33 -9.72
N ASP A 163 -15.60 -5.43 -8.81
CA ASP A 163 -14.42 -4.59 -8.90
C ASP A 163 -13.21 -5.17 -8.13
N VAL A 164 -13.43 -6.28 -7.40
CA VAL A 164 -12.38 -6.92 -6.59
C VAL A 164 -11.29 -7.48 -7.49
N PRO A 165 -10.02 -7.04 -7.31
CA PRO A 165 -8.89 -7.54 -8.08
C PRO A 165 -8.41 -8.89 -7.53
N ASP A 166 -7.43 -9.50 -8.22
CA ASP A 166 -6.61 -10.54 -7.63
C ASP A 166 -5.79 -9.96 -6.46
N ILE A 167 -5.77 -10.64 -5.32
CA ILE A 167 -5.02 -10.20 -4.12
C ILE A 167 -4.05 -11.29 -3.71
N GLU A 168 -2.80 -10.91 -3.53
CA GLU A 168 -1.75 -11.78 -3.05
C GLU A 168 -1.09 -11.15 -1.82
N VAL A 169 -1.11 -11.85 -0.69
CA VAL A 169 -0.49 -11.43 0.56
C VAL A 169 0.63 -12.38 0.94
N GLU A 170 1.76 -11.83 1.31
CA GLU A 170 2.91 -12.55 1.82
C GLU A 170 3.30 -11.99 3.19
N PHE A 171 3.32 -12.86 4.20
CA PHE A 171 3.84 -12.51 5.51
C PHE A 171 5.34 -12.84 5.60
N VAL A 172 6.11 -11.92 6.14
CA VAL A 172 7.52 -12.16 6.45
C VAL A 172 7.59 -13.11 7.64
N GLU A 173 8.33 -14.20 7.53
CA GLU A 173 8.61 -15.05 8.67
C GLU A 173 9.44 -14.27 9.70
N SER A 174 8.96 -14.20 10.93
CA SER A 174 9.58 -13.44 12.01
C SER A 174 9.39 -14.17 13.33
N THR A 175 10.38 -14.05 14.19
CA THR A 175 10.35 -14.49 15.60
C THR A 175 10.12 -13.33 16.55
N GLU A 176 9.98 -12.13 16.04
CA GLU A 176 9.61 -10.96 16.84
C GLU A 176 8.20 -11.13 17.41
N ALA A 177 7.92 -10.41 18.48
CA ALA A 177 6.59 -10.39 19.05
C ALA A 177 5.54 -9.94 18.02
N PRO A 178 4.32 -10.48 18.08
CA PRO A 178 3.22 -10.09 17.22
C PRO A 178 2.80 -8.64 17.48
#